data_a8da4ff3d485837eff986c865dbccb2b
#
_entry.id   a8da4ff3d485837eff986c865dbccb2b
#
_cell.length_a   1.000
_cell.length_b   1.000
_cell.length_c   1.000
_cell.angle_alpha   90.00
_cell.angle_beta   90.00
_cell.angle_gamma   90.00
#
_symmetry.space_group_name_H-M   'P 1'
#
loop_
_entity.id
_entity.type
_entity.pdbx_description
1 polymer ?
#
loop_
_entity_poly.entity_id
_entity_poly.type
_entity_poly.pdbx_seq_one_letter_code
_entity_poly.pdbx_strand_id
1 'polypeptide(L)'
;MLEHGGRLLRAVHQYGIAREHWLDLSSGIAPWSYPIPPIPLDAWARLPETEDGLEEAARQYYGTRQLLPVAGSQAAIQALPLLRPAGRVGVLTPCYAEHPHAWQRAGHQLLELDEAEVEGALDSLDVLVLVNPNNPTGRQVSRERLLDWHGRLAARGGWLVVDEAFMDNTPAHSVVDCAERPGLIVLRSFGKFFGLAGVRLGFVAAQASLLQRLAELLGPWTVSGPTRVLAQACFADHTAHLLQIDRCAASSQRLAALLRSTGLAPSGGCDLFQYVRSERAAHLHDFLARHGILVRLFALPAAVRLGLPACAADEQRLAQALADYQKETA
;
A
#
# COMPACT_ATOMS: atom_id res chain seq x y z
N MET A 1 17.57 -9.96 0.94
CA MET A 1 16.17 -9.92 0.45
C MET A 1 15.37 -9.07 1.42
N LEU A 2 14.55 -8.13 0.92
CA LEU A 2 13.72 -7.27 1.76
C LEU A 2 12.68 -8.08 2.53
N GLU A 3 12.40 -7.68 3.76
CA GLU A 3 11.37 -8.30 4.59
C GLU A 3 9.99 -7.68 4.28
N HIS A 4 8.96 -8.53 4.13
CA HIS A 4 7.57 -8.13 3.87
C HIS A 4 6.61 -8.85 4.81
N GLY A 5 5.39 -8.29 4.99
CA GLY A 5 4.27 -8.99 5.63
C GLY A 5 3.70 -10.11 4.75
N GLY A 6 2.74 -10.88 5.27
CA GLY A 6 2.08 -11.96 4.53
C GLY A 6 2.94 -13.22 4.38
N ARG A 7 3.97 -13.41 5.20
CA ARG A 7 4.82 -14.62 5.20
C ARG A 7 4.32 -15.69 6.16
N LEU A 8 3.03 -15.98 6.09
CA LEU A 8 2.36 -16.91 7.00
C LEU A 8 3.01 -18.31 6.99
N LEU A 9 3.35 -18.86 5.82
CA LEU A 9 4.00 -20.17 5.73
C LEU A 9 5.36 -20.21 6.44
N ARG A 10 6.12 -19.11 6.41
CA ARG A 10 7.37 -19.02 7.18
C ARG A 10 7.10 -19.07 8.69
N ALA A 11 6.04 -18.37 9.16
CA ALA A 11 5.64 -18.42 10.56
C ALA A 11 5.17 -19.82 10.97
N VAL A 12 4.37 -20.50 10.15
CA VAL A 12 3.97 -21.91 10.34
C VAL A 12 5.20 -22.79 10.57
N HIS A 13 6.21 -22.71 9.74
CA HIS A 13 7.43 -23.51 9.88
C HIS A 13 8.26 -23.12 11.12
N GLN A 14 8.34 -21.82 11.39
CA GLN A 14 9.18 -21.31 12.50
C GLN A 14 8.60 -21.65 13.87
N TYR A 15 7.27 -21.58 14.04
CA TYR A 15 6.60 -21.74 15.33
C TYR A 15 5.89 -23.09 15.50
N GLY A 16 5.82 -23.91 14.44
CA GLY A 16 5.19 -25.24 14.50
C GLY A 16 3.67 -25.22 14.71
N ILE A 17 3.01 -24.10 14.45
CA ILE A 17 1.55 -23.94 14.56
C ILE A 17 0.93 -24.19 13.19
N ALA A 18 -0.11 -25.04 13.12
CA ALA A 18 -0.80 -25.33 11.86
C ALA A 18 -1.43 -24.06 11.26
N ARG A 19 -1.44 -23.97 9.92
CA ARG A 19 -1.82 -22.75 9.18
C ARG A 19 -3.21 -22.22 9.56
N GLU A 20 -4.16 -23.10 9.77
CA GLU A 20 -5.55 -22.79 10.12
C GLU A 20 -5.70 -22.16 11.51
N HIS A 21 -4.69 -22.27 12.36
CA HIS A 21 -4.68 -21.68 13.70
C HIS A 21 -4.02 -20.30 13.77
N TRP A 22 -3.64 -19.73 12.63
CA TRP A 22 -3.07 -18.40 12.60
C TRP A 22 -4.09 -17.31 12.36
N LEU A 23 -3.97 -16.24 13.13
CA LEU A 23 -4.56 -14.93 12.83
C LEU A 23 -3.47 -14.07 12.15
N ASP A 24 -3.57 -13.86 10.83
CA ASP A 24 -2.57 -13.09 10.08
C ASP A 24 -2.96 -11.61 10.01
N LEU A 25 -2.37 -10.81 10.88
CA LEU A 25 -2.46 -9.33 10.90
C LEU A 25 -1.19 -8.66 10.36
N SER A 26 -0.32 -9.37 9.63
CA SER A 26 0.97 -8.86 9.17
C SER A 26 0.88 -7.96 7.94
N SER A 27 -0.27 -7.90 7.28
CA SER A 27 -0.49 -7.10 6.08
C SER A 27 -1.52 -5.99 6.31
N GLY A 28 -1.39 -4.87 5.60
CA GLY A 28 -2.42 -3.80 5.56
C GLY A 28 -3.41 -4.06 4.43
N ILE A 29 -4.04 -5.22 4.41
CA ILE A 29 -5.06 -5.62 3.42
C ILE A 29 -6.38 -5.73 4.16
N ALA A 30 -7.47 -5.22 3.58
CA ALA A 30 -8.79 -5.42 4.15
C ALA A 30 -9.08 -6.92 4.32
N PRO A 31 -9.45 -7.38 5.52
CA PRO A 31 -9.65 -8.80 5.76
C PRO A 31 -10.93 -9.36 5.12
N TRP A 32 -11.78 -8.47 4.60
CA TRP A 32 -13.02 -8.80 3.89
C TRP A 32 -12.77 -8.65 2.39
N SER A 33 -12.62 -9.79 1.71
CA SER A 33 -12.49 -9.76 0.25
C SER A 33 -13.80 -9.39 -0.41
N TYR A 34 -13.73 -8.57 -1.45
CA TYR A 34 -14.87 -8.35 -2.33
C TYR A 34 -15.36 -9.69 -2.92
N PRO A 35 -16.68 -9.93 -3.00
CA PRO A 35 -17.22 -11.16 -3.58
C PRO A 35 -16.77 -11.33 -5.04
N ILE A 36 -16.15 -12.46 -5.35
CA ILE A 36 -15.65 -12.74 -6.70
C ILE A 36 -16.84 -13.18 -7.57
N PRO A 37 -17.20 -12.42 -8.62
CA PRO A 37 -18.27 -12.83 -9.54
C PRO A 37 -17.85 -14.03 -10.38
N PRO A 38 -18.78 -14.74 -11.03
CA PRO A 38 -18.46 -15.73 -12.04
C PRO A 38 -17.61 -15.09 -13.15
N ILE A 39 -16.45 -15.68 -13.41
CA ILE A 39 -15.52 -15.21 -14.45
C ILE A 39 -15.71 -16.11 -15.69
N PRO A 40 -16.05 -15.55 -16.86
CA PRO A 40 -16.23 -16.30 -18.08
C PRO A 40 -14.98 -17.09 -18.48
N LEU A 41 -15.16 -18.26 -19.06
CA LEU A 41 -14.04 -19.11 -19.49
C LEU A 41 -13.14 -18.40 -20.51
N ASP A 42 -13.72 -17.58 -21.38
CA ASP A 42 -12.96 -16.81 -22.38
C ASP A 42 -11.93 -15.87 -21.75
N ALA A 43 -12.24 -15.31 -20.57
CA ALA A 43 -11.29 -14.48 -19.85
C ALA A 43 -10.01 -15.24 -19.43
N TRP A 44 -10.11 -16.57 -19.28
CA TRP A 44 -8.97 -17.43 -18.96
C TRP A 44 -8.26 -17.93 -20.22
N ALA A 45 -9.02 -18.15 -21.31
CA ALA A 45 -8.52 -18.84 -22.50
C ALA A 45 -7.90 -17.89 -23.53
N ARG A 46 -8.31 -16.61 -23.55
CA ARG A 46 -7.84 -15.61 -24.51
C ARG A 46 -6.77 -14.69 -23.91
N LEU A 47 -5.92 -14.12 -24.76
CA LEU A 47 -5.08 -12.99 -24.36
C LEU A 47 -5.97 -11.80 -24.03
N PRO A 48 -5.64 -11.01 -22.99
CA PRO A 48 -6.43 -9.85 -22.62
C PRO A 48 -6.36 -8.75 -23.68
N GLU A 49 -7.49 -8.11 -23.92
CA GLU A 49 -7.63 -6.96 -24.80
C GLU A 49 -7.80 -5.69 -23.96
N THR A 50 -7.27 -4.54 -24.46
CA THR A 50 -7.27 -3.28 -23.69
C THR A 50 -8.58 -2.51 -23.79
N GLU A 51 -9.43 -2.85 -24.75
CA GLU A 51 -10.72 -2.20 -25.02
C GLU A 51 -11.90 -2.86 -24.27
N ASP A 52 -11.63 -3.65 -23.25
CA ASP A 52 -12.65 -4.39 -22.49
C ASP A 52 -13.41 -3.56 -21.44
N GLY A 53 -12.99 -2.28 -21.22
CA GLY A 53 -13.65 -1.36 -20.29
C GLY A 53 -12.96 -1.20 -18.93
N LEU A 54 -11.91 -1.96 -18.59
CA LEU A 54 -11.21 -1.86 -17.31
C LEU A 54 -10.66 -0.45 -17.09
N GLU A 55 -9.96 0.11 -18.08
CA GLU A 55 -9.34 1.43 -17.98
C GLU A 55 -10.40 2.52 -17.76
N GLU A 56 -11.55 2.41 -18.42
CA GLU A 56 -12.65 3.36 -18.21
C GLU A 56 -13.23 3.27 -16.81
N ALA A 57 -13.55 2.07 -16.34
CA ALA A 57 -14.04 1.84 -14.98
C ALA A 57 -13.06 2.35 -13.92
N ALA A 58 -11.76 2.13 -14.12
CA ALA A 58 -10.72 2.60 -13.21
C ALA A 58 -10.57 4.14 -13.25
N ARG A 59 -10.67 4.78 -14.44
CA ARG A 59 -10.69 6.25 -14.55
C ARG A 59 -11.84 6.88 -13.78
N GLN A 60 -13.01 6.31 -13.89
CA GLN A 60 -14.21 6.77 -13.15
C GLN A 60 -14.03 6.59 -11.65
N TYR A 61 -13.56 5.41 -11.23
CA TYR A 61 -13.35 5.10 -9.81
C TYR A 61 -12.30 5.99 -9.13
N TYR A 62 -11.16 6.20 -9.78
CA TYR A 62 -10.07 7.01 -9.22
C TYR A 62 -10.22 8.53 -9.50
N GLY A 63 -11.12 8.93 -10.37
CA GLY A 63 -11.31 10.35 -10.74
C GLY A 63 -10.15 10.92 -11.55
N THR A 64 -9.55 10.15 -12.46
CA THR A 64 -8.45 10.59 -13.33
C THR A 64 -8.76 10.32 -14.79
N ARG A 65 -8.16 11.07 -15.70
CA ARG A 65 -8.36 10.87 -17.15
C ARG A 65 -7.35 9.90 -17.76
N GLN A 66 -6.17 9.82 -17.16
CA GLN A 66 -5.04 9.05 -17.69
C GLN A 66 -4.55 8.04 -16.65
N LEU A 67 -4.58 6.76 -16.98
CA LEU A 67 -3.99 5.71 -16.16
C LEU A 67 -3.56 4.51 -17.01
N LEU A 68 -2.64 3.71 -16.46
CA LEU A 68 -2.17 2.45 -17.01
C LEU A 68 -2.35 1.34 -15.98
N PRO A 69 -3.07 0.25 -16.30
CA PRO A 69 -3.11 -0.96 -15.46
C PRO A 69 -1.75 -1.67 -15.48
N VAL A 70 -1.33 -2.16 -14.31
CA VAL A 70 -0.05 -2.86 -14.13
C VAL A 70 -0.22 -4.08 -13.23
N ALA A 71 0.70 -5.05 -13.29
CA ALA A 71 0.71 -6.27 -12.50
C ALA A 71 1.00 -6.00 -11.01
N GLY A 72 0.08 -5.30 -10.34
CA GLY A 72 0.26 -4.67 -9.04
C GLY A 72 1.16 -3.43 -9.13
N SER A 73 1.01 -2.49 -8.18
CA SER A 73 1.87 -1.29 -8.12
C SER A 73 3.37 -1.63 -8.06
N GLN A 74 3.72 -2.85 -7.61
CA GLN A 74 5.11 -3.34 -7.56
C GLN A 74 5.78 -3.33 -8.95
N ALA A 75 5.05 -3.65 -10.02
CA ALA A 75 5.61 -3.59 -11.37
C ALA A 75 6.04 -2.17 -11.75
N ALA A 76 5.20 -1.18 -11.42
CA ALA A 76 5.53 0.22 -11.63
C ALA A 76 6.68 0.71 -10.74
N ILE A 77 6.71 0.31 -9.46
CA ILE A 77 7.80 0.64 -8.53
C ILE A 77 9.14 0.20 -9.10
N GLN A 78 9.21 -0.99 -9.71
CA GLN A 78 10.43 -1.53 -10.30
C GLN A 78 10.78 -0.89 -11.66
N ALA A 79 9.79 -0.45 -12.43
CA ALA A 79 9.99 0.05 -13.80
C ALA A 79 10.23 1.57 -13.88
N LEU A 80 9.55 2.37 -13.06
CA LEU A 80 9.64 3.83 -13.10
C LEU A 80 11.07 4.39 -13.00
N PRO A 81 11.97 3.85 -12.14
CA PRO A 81 13.34 4.33 -12.07
C PRO A 81 14.11 4.20 -13.39
N LEU A 82 13.75 3.22 -14.24
CA LEU A 82 14.42 2.98 -15.53
C LEU A 82 14.00 3.98 -16.64
N LEU A 83 12.92 4.72 -16.43
CA LEU A 83 12.42 5.70 -17.39
C LEU A 83 13.12 7.06 -17.31
N ARG A 84 14.09 7.19 -16.41
CA ARG A 84 14.80 8.45 -16.18
C ARG A 84 16.32 8.20 -16.11
N PRO A 85 17.15 9.10 -16.62
CA PRO A 85 18.60 9.07 -16.36
C PRO A 85 18.90 9.10 -14.86
N ALA A 86 20.01 8.50 -14.44
CA ALA A 86 20.45 8.54 -13.07
C ALA A 86 20.51 9.98 -12.54
N GLY A 87 19.97 10.17 -11.32
CA GLY A 87 19.85 11.50 -10.71
C GLY A 87 19.68 11.37 -9.19
N ARG A 88 19.38 12.48 -8.53
CA ARG A 88 19.19 12.56 -7.07
C ARG A 88 17.73 12.32 -6.72
N VAL A 89 17.47 11.32 -5.89
CA VAL A 89 16.14 10.89 -5.50
C VAL A 89 15.96 11.01 -4.00
N GLY A 90 15.10 11.92 -3.56
CA GLY A 90 14.64 11.99 -2.18
C GLY A 90 13.58 10.91 -1.92
N VAL A 91 13.71 10.19 -0.81
CA VAL A 91 12.71 9.20 -0.39
C VAL A 91 12.31 9.51 1.04
N LEU A 92 11.02 9.75 1.29
CA LEU A 92 10.51 9.93 2.65
C LEU A 92 10.58 8.62 3.43
N THR A 93 11.30 8.61 4.55
CA THR A 93 11.51 7.43 5.38
C THR A 93 10.93 7.61 6.79
N PRO A 94 10.61 6.52 7.50
CA PRO A 94 10.56 5.13 7.00
C PRO A 94 9.43 4.94 5.99
N CYS A 95 9.64 4.12 4.96
CA CYS A 95 8.64 3.86 3.93
C CYS A 95 8.63 2.39 3.48
N TYR A 96 7.83 2.09 2.47
CA TYR A 96 7.85 0.79 1.81
C TYR A 96 9.21 0.58 1.12
N ALA A 97 10.00 -0.35 1.64
CA ALA A 97 11.41 -0.53 1.30
C ALA A 97 11.69 -0.84 -0.18
N GLU A 98 10.67 -1.26 -0.94
CA GLU A 98 10.82 -1.49 -2.38
C GLU A 98 11.10 -0.20 -3.17
N HIS A 99 10.60 0.95 -2.69
CA HIS A 99 10.88 2.23 -3.36
C HIS A 99 12.37 2.56 -3.34
N PRO A 100 13.04 2.76 -2.18
CA PRO A 100 14.46 3.07 -2.19
C PRO A 100 15.28 1.97 -2.88
N HIS A 101 14.93 0.70 -2.69
CA HIS A 101 15.63 -0.40 -3.33
C HIS A 101 15.56 -0.35 -4.86
N ALA A 102 14.40 -0.05 -5.45
CA ALA A 102 14.25 0.03 -6.90
C ALA A 102 15.05 1.19 -7.52
N TRP A 103 14.99 2.37 -6.88
CA TRP A 103 15.73 3.54 -7.34
C TRP A 103 17.25 3.37 -7.21
N GLN A 104 17.70 2.80 -6.09
CA GLN A 104 19.13 2.47 -5.89
C GLN A 104 19.63 1.47 -6.94
N ARG A 105 18.85 0.40 -7.19
CA ARG A 105 19.20 -0.62 -8.17
C ARG A 105 19.27 -0.08 -9.61
N ALA A 106 18.49 0.94 -9.92
CA ALA A 106 18.54 1.64 -11.20
C ALA A 106 19.69 2.66 -11.31
N GLY A 107 20.56 2.78 -10.30
CA GLY A 107 21.74 3.63 -10.32
C GLY A 107 21.50 5.07 -9.88
N HIS A 108 20.36 5.40 -9.28
CA HIS A 108 20.09 6.72 -8.73
C HIS A 108 20.78 6.94 -7.38
N GLN A 109 21.15 8.19 -7.09
CA GLN A 109 21.67 8.60 -5.78
C GLN A 109 20.50 8.87 -4.83
N LEU A 110 20.37 8.05 -3.78
CA LEU A 110 19.31 8.22 -2.79
C LEU A 110 19.68 9.23 -1.71
N LEU A 111 18.68 10.00 -1.31
CA LEU A 111 18.66 10.83 -0.11
C LEU A 111 17.44 10.42 0.72
N GLU A 112 17.68 9.76 1.85
CA GLU A 112 16.63 9.45 2.80
C GLU A 112 16.29 10.72 3.59
N LEU A 113 14.99 11.05 3.66
CA LEU A 113 14.51 12.30 4.27
C LEU A 113 13.40 11.99 5.26
N ASP A 114 13.37 12.73 6.35
CA ASP A 114 12.12 12.92 7.06
C ASP A 114 11.31 14.08 6.42
N GLU A 115 10.04 14.26 6.84
CA GLU A 115 9.19 15.28 6.20
C GLU A 115 9.67 16.72 6.49
N ALA A 116 10.34 16.97 7.61
CA ALA A 116 10.84 18.31 7.95
C ALA A 116 12.01 18.72 7.05
N GLU A 117 12.76 17.73 6.56
CA GLU A 117 13.94 17.95 5.70
C GLU A 117 13.56 18.16 4.23
N VAL A 118 12.34 17.77 3.81
CA VAL A 118 11.94 17.83 2.40
C VAL A 118 12.07 19.23 1.82
N GLU A 119 11.57 20.25 2.53
CA GLU A 119 11.56 21.65 2.05
C GLU A 119 12.97 22.16 1.71
N GLY A 120 13.96 21.81 2.53
CA GLY A 120 15.36 22.19 2.31
C GLY A 120 16.05 21.39 1.22
N ALA A 121 15.59 20.18 0.93
CA ALA A 121 16.21 19.29 -0.05
C ALA A 121 15.66 19.45 -1.47
N LEU A 122 14.37 19.87 -1.61
CA LEU A 122 13.63 19.85 -2.87
C LEU A 122 14.37 20.41 -4.07
N ASP A 123 15.05 21.55 -3.91
CA ASP A 123 15.71 22.23 -5.02
C ASP A 123 16.96 21.49 -5.53
N SER A 124 17.41 20.48 -4.78
CA SER A 124 18.52 19.61 -5.15
C SER A 124 18.11 18.26 -5.70
N LEU A 125 16.79 17.94 -5.70
CA LEU A 125 16.27 16.64 -6.10
C LEU A 125 15.78 16.65 -7.55
N ASP A 126 16.01 15.55 -8.25
CA ASP A 126 15.38 15.26 -9.54
C ASP A 126 14.05 14.52 -9.36
N VAL A 127 13.92 13.78 -8.26
CA VAL A 127 12.71 13.01 -7.92
C VAL A 127 12.50 13.06 -6.42
N LEU A 128 11.23 13.20 -6.00
CA LEU A 128 10.80 12.93 -4.65
C LEU A 128 9.82 11.75 -4.67
N VAL A 129 10.05 10.75 -3.81
CA VAL A 129 9.20 9.56 -3.69
C VAL A 129 8.66 9.48 -2.28
N LEU A 130 7.36 9.28 -2.15
CA LEU A 130 6.71 9.03 -0.87
C LEU A 130 5.51 8.08 -0.99
N VAL A 131 5.14 7.46 0.13
CA VAL A 131 3.92 6.66 0.26
C VAL A 131 2.90 7.47 1.05
N ASN A 132 1.67 7.62 0.58
CA ASN A 132 0.65 8.47 1.17
C ASN A 132 -0.77 7.87 1.09
N PRO A 133 -1.39 7.41 2.16
CA PRO A 133 -0.87 7.29 3.54
C PRO A 133 0.36 6.39 3.63
N ASN A 134 1.32 6.75 4.50
CA ASN A 134 2.60 6.09 4.54
C ASN A 134 2.51 4.65 5.10
N ASN A 135 3.22 3.75 4.49
CA ASN A 135 3.53 2.44 5.03
C ASN A 135 5.00 2.44 5.50
N PRO A 136 5.28 2.28 6.81
CA PRO A 136 4.41 1.64 7.81
C PRO A 136 3.62 2.60 8.73
N THR A 137 3.90 3.88 8.75
CA THR A 137 3.50 4.78 9.84
C THR A 137 2.04 5.25 9.77
N GLY A 138 1.39 5.14 8.60
CA GLY A 138 0.06 5.72 8.37
C GLY A 138 0.05 7.25 8.24
N ARG A 139 1.21 7.91 8.35
CA ARG A 139 1.32 9.37 8.22
C ARG A 139 0.84 9.81 6.85
N GLN A 140 0.14 10.93 6.83
CA GLN A 140 -0.44 11.51 5.62
C GLN A 140 0.07 12.93 5.42
N VAL A 141 0.65 13.21 4.26
CA VAL A 141 0.99 14.55 3.79
C VAL A 141 -0.24 15.14 3.11
N SER A 142 -0.54 16.40 3.38
CA SER A 142 -1.71 17.05 2.81
C SER A 142 -1.59 17.22 1.29
N ARG A 143 -2.74 17.24 0.62
CA ARG A 143 -2.84 17.44 -0.83
C ARG A 143 -2.16 18.75 -1.29
N GLU A 144 -2.39 19.83 -0.54
CA GLU A 144 -1.82 21.15 -0.84
C GLU A 144 -0.30 21.11 -0.83
N ARG A 145 0.27 20.45 0.19
CA ARG A 145 1.72 20.31 0.34
C ARG A 145 2.34 19.44 -0.76
N LEU A 146 1.66 18.34 -1.11
CA LEU A 146 2.09 17.50 -2.24
C LEU A 146 2.12 18.29 -3.56
N LEU A 147 1.11 19.10 -3.82
CA LEU A 147 1.02 19.89 -5.03
C LEU A 147 2.04 21.06 -5.06
N ASP A 148 2.38 21.62 -3.90
CA ASP A 148 3.47 22.59 -3.78
C ASP A 148 4.82 21.95 -4.11
N TRP A 149 5.15 20.82 -3.46
CA TRP A 149 6.38 20.07 -3.78
C TRP A 149 6.47 19.67 -5.24
N HIS A 150 5.35 19.19 -5.80
CA HIS A 150 5.27 18.88 -7.22
C HIS A 150 5.59 20.10 -8.09
N GLY A 151 5.00 21.28 -7.79
CA GLY A 151 5.23 22.50 -8.55
C GLY A 151 6.72 22.89 -8.60
N ARG A 152 7.40 22.81 -7.46
CA ARG A 152 8.86 23.11 -7.37
C ARG A 152 9.71 22.10 -8.16
N LEU A 153 9.39 20.82 -8.09
CA LEU A 153 10.08 19.77 -8.87
C LEU A 153 9.80 19.93 -10.37
N ALA A 154 8.54 20.09 -10.76
CA ALA A 154 8.11 20.18 -12.15
C ALA A 154 8.72 21.38 -12.89
N ALA A 155 8.92 22.51 -12.21
CA ALA A 155 9.59 23.69 -12.76
C ALA A 155 11.01 23.41 -13.29
N ARG A 156 11.63 22.31 -12.86
CA ARG A 156 12.97 21.88 -13.29
C ARG A 156 12.95 20.53 -14.02
N GLY A 157 11.74 20.06 -14.44
CA GLY A 157 11.57 18.76 -15.09
C GLY A 157 11.75 17.56 -14.13
N GLY A 158 11.64 17.82 -12.83
CA GLY A 158 11.67 16.79 -11.78
C GLY A 158 10.35 16.02 -11.67
N TRP A 159 10.36 14.94 -10.87
CA TRP A 159 9.20 14.10 -10.63
C TRP A 159 8.79 14.07 -9.15
N LEU A 160 7.49 14.08 -8.89
CA LEU A 160 6.90 13.65 -7.63
C LEU A 160 6.20 12.31 -7.85
N VAL A 161 6.66 11.26 -7.14
CA VAL A 161 6.04 9.93 -7.16
C VAL A 161 5.32 9.72 -5.83
N VAL A 162 3.99 9.59 -5.89
CA VAL A 162 3.13 9.38 -4.73
C VAL A 162 2.52 7.98 -4.80
N ASP A 163 2.92 7.10 -3.88
CA ASP A 163 2.31 5.77 -3.76
C ASP A 163 1.08 5.86 -2.84
N GLU A 164 -0.09 5.85 -3.46
CA GLU A 164 -1.39 5.92 -2.81
C GLU A 164 -2.03 4.54 -2.59
N ALA A 165 -1.23 3.51 -2.29
CA ALA A 165 -1.72 2.13 -2.11
C ALA A 165 -2.75 1.98 -0.98
N PHE A 166 -2.85 2.93 -0.05
CA PHE A 166 -3.78 2.94 1.09
C PHE A 166 -4.80 4.09 1.05
N MET A 167 -4.96 4.75 -0.11
CA MET A 167 -5.75 5.97 -0.24
C MET A 167 -7.25 5.72 -0.50
N ASP A 168 -7.67 4.50 -0.86
CA ASP A 168 -9.07 4.21 -1.24
C ASP A 168 -10.06 4.48 -0.11
N ASN A 169 -9.64 4.40 1.16
CA ASN A 169 -10.49 4.73 2.31
C ASN A 169 -10.69 6.25 2.51
N THR A 170 -9.79 7.07 1.97
CA THR A 170 -9.81 8.54 2.14
C THR A 170 -9.57 9.27 0.82
N PRO A 171 -10.36 8.99 -0.24
CA PRO A 171 -10.08 9.43 -1.61
C PRO A 171 -10.04 10.95 -1.78
N ALA A 172 -10.68 11.72 -0.88
CA ALA A 172 -10.63 13.19 -0.90
C ALA A 172 -9.22 13.78 -0.69
N HIS A 173 -8.29 13.00 -0.13
CA HIS A 173 -6.90 13.41 0.09
C HIS A 173 -5.97 13.03 -1.06
N SER A 174 -6.45 12.30 -2.06
CA SER A 174 -5.67 11.87 -3.22
C SER A 174 -5.28 13.04 -4.12
N VAL A 175 -4.13 12.91 -4.78
CA VAL A 175 -3.69 13.83 -5.84
C VAL A 175 -3.84 13.22 -7.25
N VAL A 176 -4.52 12.09 -7.37
CA VAL A 176 -4.66 11.33 -8.61
C VAL A 176 -5.38 12.10 -9.72
N ASP A 177 -6.33 12.96 -9.39
CA ASP A 177 -7.05 13.84 -10.32
C ASP A 177 -6.16 14.93 -10.94
N CYS A 178 -4.99 15.18 -10.35
CA CYS A 178 -3.98 16.09 -10.85
C CYS A 178 -2.85 15.38 -11.64
N ALA A 179 -2.91 14.06 -11.80
CA ALA A 179 -1.81 13.26 -12.35
C ALA A 179 -1.46 13.57 -13.82
N GLU A 180 -2.31 14.29 -14.57
CA GLU A 180 -1.97 14.76 -15.91
C GLU A 180 -0.89 15.86 -15.93
N ARG A 181 -0.59 16.46 -14.77
CA ARG A 181 0.47 17.48 -14.66
C ARG A 181 1.83 16.84 -14.91
N PRO A 182 2.69 17.49 -15.73
CA PRO A 182 4.03 16.96 -16.01
C PRO A 182 4.81 16.66 -14.73
N GLY A 183 5.34 15.44 -14.63
CA GLY A 183 6.16 15.01 -13.50
C GLY A 183 5.39 14.56 -12.25
N LEU A 184 4.06 14.61 -12.22
CA LEU A 184 3.27 13.97 -11.16
C LEU A 184 2.95 12.53 -11.54
N ILE A 185 3.30 11.58 -10.67
CA ILE A 185 3.09 10.15 -10.89
C ILE A 185 2.42 9.58 -9.63
N VAL A 186 1.23 9.01 -9.80
CA VAL A 186 0.46 8.46 -8.67
C VAL A 186 0.26 6.96 -8.89
N LEU A 187 0.62 6.16 -7.88
CA LEU A 187 0.43 4.72 -7.89
C LEU A 187 -0.80 4.35 -7.07
N ARG A 188 -1.62 3.44 -7.61
CA ARG A 188 -2.79 2.89 -6.92
C ARG A 188 -2.66 1.37 -6.81
N SER A 189 -3.11 0.81 -5.69
CA SER A 189 -3.06 -0.63 -5.42
C SER A 189 -4.45 -1.18 -5.20
N PHE A 190 -4.97 -1.91 -6.17
CA PHE A 190 -6.30 -2.54 -6.09
C PHE A 190 -6.44 -3.51 -4.91
N GLY A 191 -5.42 -4.33 -4.64
CA GLY A 191 -5.50 -5.46 -3.72
C GLY A 191 -5.65 -5.11 -2.24
N LYS A 192 -5.45 -3.85 -1.83
CA LYS A 192 -5.48 -3.45 -0.42
C LYS A 192 -6.90 -3.25 0.07
N PHE A 193 -7.62 -2.33 -0.54
CA PHE A 193 -8.98 -1.94 -0.19
C PHE A 193 -10.00 -3.05 -0.47
N PHE A 194 -9.91 -3.69 -1.65
CA PHE A 194 -10.82 -4.75 -2.04
C PHE A 194 -10.53 -6.11 -1.36
N GLY A 195 -9.48 -6.21 -0.53
CA GLY A 195 -9.12 -7.48 0.13
C GLY A 195 -8.65 -8.57 -0.84
N LEU A 196 -8.18 -8.19 -2.03
CA LEU A 196 -7.90 -9.09 -3.15
C LEU A 196 -6.43 -8.98 -3.61
N ALA A 197 -5.49 -8.98 -2.69
CA ALA A 197 -4.07 -8.80 -2.99
C ALA A 197 -3.48 -9.84 -3.95
N GLY A 198 -4.05 -11.05 -3.96
CA GLY A 198 -3.66 -12.15 -4.87
C GLY A 198 -3.97 -11.90 -6.35
N VAL A 199 -4.89 -10.98 -6.65
CA VAL A 199 -5.29 -10.57 -8.02
C VAL A 199 -4.14 -9.89 -8.78
N ARG A 200 -3.18 -9.29 -8.08
CA ARG A 200 -2.01 -8.63 -8.65
C ARG A 200 -2.35 -7.51 -9.63
N LEU A 201 -3.21 -6.58 -9.22
CA LEU A 201 -3.59 -5.40 -10.00
C LEU A 201 -3.18 -4.11 -9.27
N GLY A 202 -2.69 -3.16 -10.03
CA GLY A 202 -2.46 -1.77 -9.65
C GLY A 202 -2.59 -0.86 -10.86
N PHE A 203 -2.48 0.44 -10.63
CA PHE A 203 -2.58 1.44 -11.67
C PHE A 203 -1.52 2.53 -11.47
N VAL A 204 -1.06 3.09 -12.56
CA VAL A 204 -0.24 4.30 -12.59
C VAL A 204 -1.05 5.39 -13.26
N ALA A 205 -1.29 6.49 -12.57
CA ALA A 205 -1.83 7.71 -13.16
C ALA A 205 -0.71 8.71 -13.35
N ALA A 206 -0.56 9.23 -14.58
CA ALA A 206 0.46 10.20 -14.97
C ALA A 206 0.11 10.80 -16.33
N GLN A 207 0.92 11.75 -16.82
CA GLN A 207 0.74 12.25 -18.19
C GLN A 207 0.91 11.15 -19.25
N ALA A 208 0.18 11.24 -20.35
CA ALA A 208 0.09 10.21 -21.38
C ALA A 208 1.45 9.74 -21.94
N SER A 209 2.39 10.65 -22.16
CA SER A 209 3.73 10.32 -22.70
C SER A 209 4.57 9.46 -21.74
N LEU A 210 4.40 9.64 -20.44
CA LEU A 210 5.07 8.80 -19.44
C LEU A 210 4.41 7.42 -19.37
N LEU A 211 3.07 7.37 -19.39
CA LEU A 211 2.33 6.10 -19.40
C LEU A 211 2.65 5.26 -20.62
N GLN A 212 2.79 5.89 -21.79
CA GLN A 212 3.21 5.20 -23.03
C GLN A 212 4.60 4.56 -22.87
N ARG A 213 5.58 5.32 -22.41
CA ARG A 213 6.94 4.79 -22.19
C ARG A 213 6.96 3.67 -21.13
N LEU A 214 6.12 3.79 -20.09
CA LEU A 214 5.99 2.74 -19.10
C LEU A 214 5.35 1.47 -19.69
N ALA A 215 4.31 1.63 -20.51
CA ALA A 215 3.67 0.51 -21.21
C ALA A 215 4.64 -0.22 -22.16
N GLU A 216 5.45 0.53 -22.92
CA GLU A 216 6.49 -0.01 -23.79
C GLU A 216 7.54 -0.83 -22.99
N LEU A 217 7.96 -0.30 -21.83
CA LEU A 217 8.93 -0.98 -20.97
C LEU A 217 8.36 -2.27 -20.32
N LEU A 218 7.08 -2.25 -19.91
CA LEU A 218 6.43 -3.39 -19.27
C LEU A 218 6.01 -4.48 -20.27
N GLY A 219 5.83 -4.10 -21.52
CA GLY A 219 5.32 -5.00 -22.58
C GLY A 219 3.80 -5.23 -22.52
N PRO A 220 3.25 -5.99 -23.45
CA PRO A 220 1.82 -6.28 -23.53
C PRO A 220 1.36 -7.27 -22.44
N TRP A 221 0.04 -7.34 -22.23
CA TRP A 221 -0.65 -8.34 -21.40
C TRP A 221 -0.22 -8.36 -19.93
N THR A 222 0.13 -7.23 -19.36
CA THR A 222 0.60 -7.15 -17.98
C THR A 222 -0.47 -7.55 -16.94
N VAL A 223 -1.76 -7.47 -17.29
CA VAL A 223 -2.90 -7.81 -16.42
C VAL A 223 -3.75 -8.89 -17.09
N SER A 224 -3.93 -10.02 -16.40
CA SER A 224 -4.68 -11.16 -16.93
C SER A 224 -6.16 -10.86 -17.15
N GLY A 225 -6.79 -11.55 -18.10
CA GLY A 225 -8.22 -11.40 -18.40
C GLY A 225 -9.13 -11.59 -17.18
N PRO A 226 -8.98 -12.65 -16.37
CA PRO A 226 -9.75 -12.82 -15.14
C PRO A 226 -9.63 -11.65 -14.16
N THR A 227 -8.43 -11.10 -14.00
CA THR A 227 -8.19 -9.92 -13.17
C THR A 227 -8.92 -8.70 -13.71
N ARG A 228 -8.93 -8.50 -15.02
CA ARG A 228 -9.62 -7.38 -15.68
C ARG A 228 -11.13 -7.44 -15.47
N VAL A 229 -11.75 -8.61 -15.67
CA VAL A 229 -13.19 -8.84 -15.44
C VAL A 229 -13.58 -8.60 -13.97
N LEU A 230 -12.80 -9.16 -13.04
CA LEU A 230 -13.03 -8.99 -11.62
C LEU A 230 -12.96 -7.51 -11.20
N ALA A 231 -11.95 -6.79 -11.67
CA ALA A 231 -11.74 -5.40 -11.28
C ALA A 231 -12.87 -4.48 -11.81
N GLN A 232 -13.37 -4.72 -13.02
CA GLN A 232 -14.53 -3.99 -13.55
C GLN A 232 -15.75 -4.16 -12.65
N ALA A 233 -16.05 -5.40 -12.21
CA ALA A 233 -17.15 -5.66 -11.28
C ALA A 233 -16.96 -4.94 -9.94
N CYS A 234 -15.72 -4.97 -9.40
CA CYS A 234 -15.40 -4.23 -8.17
C CYS A 234 -15.61 -2.73 -8.33
N PHE A 235 -15.12 -2.12 -9.41
CA PHE A 235 -15.23 -0.67 -9.62
C PHE A 235 -16.67 -0.19 -9.88
N ALA A 236 -17.53 -1.04 -10.42
CA ALA A 236 -18.93 -0.71 -10.67
C ALA A 236 -19.82 -0.71 -9.41
N ASP A 237 -19.37 -1.33 -8.32
CA ASP A 237 -20.19 -1.51 -7.11
C ASP A 237 -19.98 -0.40 -6.08
N HIS A 238 -20.53 0.78 -6.34
CA HIS A 238 -20.43 1.94 -5.45
C HIS A 238 -20.98 1.68 -4.04
N THR A 239 -22.00 0.83 -3.90
CA THR A 239 -22.55 0.50 -2.58
C THR A 239 -21.56 -0.29 -1.75
N ALA A 240 -20.88 -1.28 -2.37
CA ALA A 240 -19.85 -2.04 -1.70
C ALA A 240 -18.65 -1.14 -1.29
N HIS A 241 -18.31 -0.11 -2.09
CA HIS A 241 -17.24 0.83 -1.73
C HIS A 241 -17.55 1.57 -0.43
N LEU A 242 -18.74 2.14 -0.31
CA LEU A 242 -19.15 2.89 0.90
C LEU A 242 -19.16 1.97 2.13
N LEU A 243 -19.74 0.78 2.00
CA LEU A 243 -19.76 -0.21 3.08
C LEU A 243 -18.35 -0.64 3.50
N GLN A 244 -17.43 -0.79 2.55
CA GLN A 244 -16.05 -1.16 2.84
C GLN A 244 -15.29 -0.03 3.54
N ILE A 245 -15.48 1.23 3.13
CA ILE A 245 -14.91 2.41 3.79
C ILE A 245 -15.35 2.44 5.25
N ASP A 246 -16.66 2.39 5.51
CA ASP A 246 -17.21 2.42 6.87
C ASP A 246 -16.70 1.25 7.72
N ARG A 247 -16.64 0.06 7.14
CA ARG A 247 -16.19 -1.15 7.82
C ARG A 247 -14.71 -1.07 8.20
N CYS A 248 -13.86 -0.60 7.28
CA CYS A 248 -12.44 -0.40 7.54
C CYS A 248 -12.22 0.65 8.64
N ALA A 249 -12.87 1.80 8.54
CA ALA A 249 -12.75 2.89 9.52
C ALA A 249 -13.19 2.42 10.92
N ALA A 250 -14.36 1.77 11.03
CA ALA A 250 -14.87 1.25 12.31
C ALA A 250 -13.94 0.18 12.91
N SER A 251 -13.43 -0.76 12.10
CA SER A 251 -12.52 -1.80 12.58
C SER A 251 -11.16 -1.22 13.00
N SER A 252 -10.65 -0.24 12.26
CA SER A 252 -9.41 0.47 12.59
C SER A 252 -9.53 1.21 13.92
N GLN A 253 -10.67 1.88 14.17
CA GLN A 253 -10.94 2.57 15.43
C GLN A 253 -11.02 1.60 16.62
N ARG A 254 -11.70 0.45 16.46
CA ARG A 254 -11.75 -0.59 17.51
C ARG A 254 -10.37 -1.17 17.80
N LEU A 255 -9.58 -1.48 16.78
CA LEU A 255 -8.21 -1.93 16.94
C LEU A 255 -7.35 -0.89 17.69
N ALA A 256 -7.45 0.39 17.33
CA ALA A 256 -6.74 1.45 18.02
C ALA A 256 -7.17 1.60 19.49
N ALA A 257 -8.47 1.47 19.79
CA ALA A 257 -8.98 1.49 21.16
C ALA A 257 -8.46 0.30 21.98
N LEU A 258 -8.48 -0.91 21.42
CA LEU A 258 -7.91 -2.11 22.03
C LEU A 258 -6.42 -1.93 22.35
N LEU A 259 -5.64 -1.46 21.40
CA LEU A 259 -4.20 -1.22 21.60
C LEU A 259 -3.95 -0.20 22.73
N ARG A 260 -4.73 0.89 22.79
CA ARG A 260 -4.61 1.89 23.88
C ARG A 260 -4.95 1.27 25.25
N SER A 261 -6.01 0.45 25.34
CA SER A 261 -6.42 -0.18 26.60
C SER A 261 -5.38 -1.17 27.15
N THR A 262 -4.48 -1.65 26.29
CA THR A 262 -3.38 -2.55 26.63
C THR A 262 -2.01 -1.85 26.69
N GLY A 263 -1.96 -0.53 26.88
CA GLY A 263 -0.70 0.22 26.99
C GLY A 263 0.13 0.30 25.72
N LEU A 264 -0.38 -0.17 24.58
CA LEU A 264 0.27 -0.19 23.28
C LEU A 264 -0.31 0.88 22.34
N ALA A 265 -0.43 2.12 22.83
CA ALA A 265 -1.03 3.21 22.06
C ALA A 265 -0.41 3.31 20.65
N PRO A 266 -1.23 3.33 19.58
CA PRO A 266 -0.72 3.53 18.24
C PRO A 266 0.05 4.85 18.09
N SER A 267 1.22 4.77 17.48
CA SER A 267 2.03 5.95 17.09
C SER A 267 1.62 6.48 15.72
N GLY A 268 0.70 5.80 15.04
CA GLY A 268 0.15 6.14 13.74
C GLY A 268 -0.67 4.98 13.18
N GLY A 269 -1.17 5.15 11.97
CA GLY A 269 -2.01 4.16 11.30
C GLY A 269 -2.87 4.78 10.21
N CYS A 270 -3.61 3.94 9.51
CA CYS A 270 -4.67 4.31 8.58
C CYS A 270 -5.84 3.34 8.75
N ASP A 271 -6.89 3.47 7.95
CA ASP A 271 -8.07 2.62 8.07
C ASP A 271 -7.83 1.13 7.76
N LEU A 272 -6.63 0.74 7.36
CA LEU A 272 -6.26 -0.66 7.08
C LEU A 272 -5.23 -1.24 8.06
N PHE A 273 -4.65 -0.44 8.93
CA PHE A 273 -3.70 -0.93 9.93
C PHE A 273 -3.42 0.10 11.04
N GLN A 274 -2.89 -0.40 12.17
CA GLN A 274 -2.31 0.40 13.25
C GLN A 274 -0.81 0.17 13.34
N TYR A 275 -0.05 1.23 13.65
CA TYR A 275 1.40 1.21 13.82
C TYR A 275 1.78 1.58 15.25
N VAL A 276 2.53 0.70 15.91
CA VAL A 276 2.92 0.84 17.33
C VAL A 276 4.44 0.84 17.42
N ARG A 277 5.03 1.98 17.79
CA ARG A 277 6.46 2.05 18.12
C ARG A 277 6.68 1.52 19.55
N SER A 278 7.66 0.66 19.71
CA SER A 278 8.04 0.11 21.00
C SER A 278 9.46 -0.43 20.96
N GLU A 279 10.25 -0.13 21.96
CA GLU A 279 11.59 -0.75 22.13
C GLU A 279 11.49 -2.27 22.29
N ARG A 280 10.34 -2.76 22.81
CA ARG A 280 10.02 -4.18 22.95
C ARG A 280 9.30 -4.78 21.73
N ALA A 281 9.33 -4.12 20.57
CA ALA A 281 8.60 -4.56 19.37
C ALA A 281 8.95 -6.00 18.94
N ALA A 282 10.20 -6.39 19.02
CA ALA A 282 10.65 -7.76 18.71
C ALA A 282 10.09 -8.79 19.70
N HIS A 283 10.05 -8.46 20.99
CA HIS A 283 9.46 -9.32 22.02
C HIS A 283 7.94 -9.45 21.85
N LEU A 284 7.24 -8.33 21.61
CA LEU A 284 5.81 -8.35 21.31
C LEU A 284 5.48 -9.19 20.07
N HIS A 285 6.25 -9.04 19.01
CA HIS A 285 6.08 -9.83 17.78
C HIS A 285 6.24 -11.33 18.05
N ASP A 286 7.29 -11.75 18.75
CA ASP A 286 7.56 -13.15 19.07
C ASP A 286 6.50 -13.73 20.01
N PHE A 287 6.10 -12.97 21.04
CA PHE A 287 5.02 -13.36 21.95
C PHE A 287 3.71 -13.62 21.19
N LEU A 288 3.26 -12.67 20.36
CA LEU A 288 2.05 -12.82 19.55
C LEU A 288 2.15 -14.00 18.58
N ALA A 289 3.31 -14.20 17.96
CA ALA A 289 3.53 -15.30 17.03
C ALA A 289 3.45 -16.67 17.71
N ARG A 290 3.95 -16.83 18.93
CA ARG A 290 3.77 -18.05 19.76
C ARG A 290 2.30 -18.33 20.09
N HIS A 291 1.45 -17.30 20.12
CA HIS A 291 0.00 -17.41 20.28
C HIS A 291 -0.76 -17.53 18.95
N GLY A 292 -0.03 -17.76 17.83
CA GLY A 292 -0.61 -17.90 16.50
C GLY A 292 -1.17 -16.59 15.95
N ILE A 293 -0.63 -15.45 16.36
CA ILE A 293 -1.01 -14.12 15.83
C ILE A 293 0.21 -13.51 15.14
N LEU A 294 0.16 -13.39 13.82
CA LEU A 294 1.25 -12.85 13.04
C LEU A 294 1.05 -11.34 12.80
N VAL A 295 2.00 -10.53 13.26
CA VAL A 295 2.06 -9.08 13.02
C VAL A 295 3.32 -8.73 12.23
N ARG A 296 3.39 -7.52 11.68
CA ARG A 296 4.58 -7.08 10.94
C ARG A 296 5.57 -6.38 11.89
N LEU A 297 6.76 -6.93 12.03
CA LEU A 297 7.88 -6.34 12.77
C LEU A 297 8.70 -5.40 11.89
N PHE A 298 9.11 -4.27 12.45
CA PHE A 298 10.10 -3.34 11.89
C PHE A 298 11.25 -3.19 12.88
N ALA A 299 12.48 -3.28 12.39
CA ALA A 299 13.69 -3.17 13.22
C ALA A 299 14.04 -1.70 13.48
N LEU A 300 13.92 -0.84 12.48
CA LEU A 300 14.27 0.58 12.57
C LEU A 300 13.23 1.45 11.84
N PRO A 301 12.55 2.35 12.57
CA PRO A 301 12.46 2.37 14.03
C PRO A 301 11.75 1.13 14.57
N ALA A 302 12.12 0.67 15.77
CA ALA A 302 11.54 -0.52 16.39
C ALA A 302 10.01 -0.36 16.55
N ALA A 303 9.25 -1.21 15.88
CA ALA A 303 7.80 -1.10 15.83
C ALA A 303 7.13 -2.40 15.36
N VAL A 304 5.85 -2.52 15.63
CA VAL A 304 4.97 -3.51 14.99
C VAL A 304 3.85 -2.78 14.23
N ARG A 305 3.40 -3.37 13.12
CA ARG A 305 2.19 -2.95 12.42
C ARG A 305 1.19 -4.09 12.43
N LEU A 306 -0.04 -3.79 12.84
CA LEU A 306 -1.15 -4.72 12.92
C LEU A 306 -2.20 -4.36 11.87
N GLY A 307 -2.56 -5.29 11.01
CA GLY A 307 -3.73 -5.22 10.13
C GLY A 307 -5.02 -5.38 10.91
N LEU A 308 -6.16 -5.26 10.22
CA LEU A 308 -7.47 -5.33 10.84
C LEU A 308 -7.86 -6.79 11.13
N PRO A 309 -8.44 -7.08 12.32
CA PRO A 309 -9.16 -8.33 12.57
C PRO A 309 -10.40 -8.46 11.67
N ALA A 310 -10.70 -9.67 11.21
CA ALA A 310 -11.83 -9.90 10.29
C ALA A 310 -13.19 -9.95 11.00
N CYS A 311 -13.22 -10.37 12.26
CA CYS A 311 -14.44 -10.60 13.03
C CYS A 311 -14.23 -10.38 14.54
N ALA A 312 -15.31 -10.41 15.29
CA ALA A 312 -15.27 -10.25 16.75
C ALA A 312 -14.44 -11.34 17.45
N ALA A 313 -14.43 -12.56 16.92
CA ALA A 313 -13.60 -13.64 17.49
C ALA A 313 -12.10 -13.34 17.34
N ASP A 314 -11.68 -12.79 16.21
CA ASP A 314 -10.31 -12.35 16.00
C ASP A 314 -9.92 -11.18 16.92
N GLU A 315 -10.84 -10.21 17.10
CA GLU A 315 -10.66 -9.09 18.02
C GLU A 315 -10.50 -9.61 19.48
N GLN A 316 -11.34 -10.56 19.90
CA GLN A 316 -11.25 -11.16 21.24
C GLN A 316 -9.94 -11.95 21.43
N ARG A 317 -9.54 -12.73 20.43
CA ARG A 317 -8.28 -13.48 20.46
C ARG A 317 -7.07 -12.55 20.58
N LEU A 318 -7.05 -11.46 19.82
CA LEU A 318 -6.01 -10.46 19.92
C LEU A 318 -6.03 -9.77 21.30
N ALA A 319 -7.21 -9.40 21.80
CA ALA A 319 -7.38 -8.77 23.11
C ALA A 319 -6.84 -9.66 24.25
N GLN A 320 -7.16 -10.96 24.22
CA GLN A 320 -6.65 -11.91 25.19
C GLN A 320 -5.13 -12.02 25.16
N ALA A 321 -4.54 -12.18 23.97
CA ALA A 321 -3.10 -12.28 23.81
C ALA A 321 -2.38 -11.01 24.30
N LEU A 322 -2.93 -9.83 24.03
CA LEU A 322 -2.35 -8.56 24.48
C LEU A 322 -2.46 -8.40 26.01
N ALA A 323 -3.57 -8.84 26.62
CA ALA A 323 -3.72 -8.84 28.09
C ALA A 323 -2.72 -9.80 28.77
N ASP A 324 -2.46 -10.96 28.17
CA ASP A 324 -1.49 -11.91 28.68
C ASP A 324 -0.05 -11.42 28.51
N TYR A 325 0.24 -10.73 27.39
CA TYR A 325 1.50 -10.02 27.19
C TYR A 325 1.78 -8.96 28.27
N GLN A 326 0.76 -8.19 28.66
CA GLN A 326 0.90 -7.20 29.74
C GLN A 326 1.27 -7.86 31.09
N LYS A 327 0.63 -8.99 31.42
CA LYS A 327 0.94 -9.72 32.67
C LYS A 327 2.37 -10.27 32.70
N GLU A 328 2.88 -10.74 31.53
CA GLU A 328 4.26 -11.23 31.41
C GLU A 328 5.29 -10.11 31.54
N THR A 329 4.93 -8.88 31.18
CA THR A 329 5.87 -7.75 31.10
C THR A 329 5.72 -6.72 32.22
N ALA A 330 4.72 -6.90 33.13
CA ALA A 330 4.54 -6.11 34.33
C ALA A 330 5.51 -6.53 35.44
#